data_88949618592b61271df065442a9fde79
#
_entry.id   88949618592b61271df065442a9fde79
#
_cell.length_a   1.000
_cell.length_b   1.000
_cell.length_c   1.000
_cell.angle_alpha   90.00
_cell.angle_beta   90.00
_cell.angle_gamma   90.00
#
_symmetry.space_group_name_H-M   'P 1'
#
loop_
_entity.id
_entity.type
_entity.pdbx_description
1 polymer ?
#
loop_
_entity_poly.entity_id
_entity_poly.type
_entity_poly.pdbx_seq_one_letter_code
_entity_poly.pdbx_strand_id
1 'polypeptide(L)'
;HRLVEDIANLLDEPIDEIAFILGDPAWFGDEVVDSLKQLATDLGAKASIYRQLNPLGTGHAIMCAKQSLSGPAVIAYADTLIRADFDLDKEADSVIWTKKVANPEAYGVVNLNENHEITELVEKPTEFVSDQAVIGIYYFKDVAVLKNELQYVIDNNIINGGEYQINDGIKRMMANGNVFKTGTVDEWMDCGNKEVTIETNRRMLGFLIESKEDLISDTIKSTNSKIIEPCFIGEGVTLIN
;
A
#
# COMPACT_ATOMS: atom_id res chain seq x y z
N HIS A 1 -7.53 -2.75 6.61
CA HIS A 1 -7.15 -3.81 7.56
C HIS A 1 -6.32 -4.89 6.87
N ARG A 2 -6.87 -5.61 5.90
CA ARG A 2 -6.21 -6.76 5.26
C ARG A 2 -4.77 -6.49 4.82
N LEU A 3 -4.51 -5.39 4.12
CA LEU A 3 -3.15 -5.03 3.70
C LEU A 3 -2.18 -4.93 4.88
N VAL A 4 -2.61 -4.34 5.99
CA VAL A 4 -1.76 -4.17 7.18
C VAL A 4 -1.46 -5.53 7.80
N GLU A 5 -2.45 -6.41 7.89
CA GLU A 5 -2.30 -7.79 8.38
C GLU A 5 -1.39 -8.61 7.47
N ASP A 6 -1.57 -8.53 6.15
CA ASP A 6 -0.74 -9.22 5.17
C ASP A 6 0.73 -8.76 5.26
N ILE A 7 0.98 -7.44 5.37
CA ILE A 7 2.33 -6.90 5.56
C ILE A 7 2.91 -7.35 6.90
N ALA A 8 2.13 -7.27 7.99
CA ALA A 8 2.60 -7.68 9.31
C ALA A 8 3.01 -9.17 9.35
N ASN A 9 2.25 -10.02 8.66
CA ASN A 9 2.56 -11.45 8.55
C ASN A 9 3.81 -11.74 7.69
N LEU A 10 4.16 -10.85 6.77
CA LEU A 10 5.35 -10.98 5.93
C LEU A 10 6.62 -10.44 6.60
N LEU A 11 6.46 -9.56 7.61
CA LEU A 11 7.59 -9.05 8.39
C LEU A 11 7.90 -10.04 9.52
N ASP A 12 9.10 -10.56 9.54
CA ASP A 12 9.59 -11.51 10.57
C ASP A 12 10.06 -10.79 11.85
N GLU A 13 9.43 -9.63 12.16
CA GLU A 13 9.76 -8.80 13.31
C GLU A 13 8.50 -8.12 13.86
N PRO A 14 8.44 -7.86 15.20
CA PRO A 14 7.37 -7.09 15.79
C PRO A 14 7.31 -5.67 15.21
N ILE A 15 6.09 -5.17 15.00
CA ILE A 15 5.85 -3.79 14.59
C ILE A 15 5.66 -2.93 15.84
N ASP A 16 6.53 -1.94 16.04
CA ASP A 16 6.43 -1.03 17.20
C ASP A 16 5.29 -0.02 17.03
N GLU A 17 5.14 0.53 15.82
CA GLU A 17 4.18 1.61 15.52
C GLU A 17 3.57 1.44 14.13
N ILE A 18 2.26 1.67 14.02
CA ILE A 18 1.56 1.83 12.76
C ILE A 18 1.04 3.27 12.66
N ALA A 19 1.61 4.03 11.72
CA ALA A 19 1.23 5.40 11.44
C ALA A 19 0.17 5.45 10.34
N PHE A 20 -1.06 5.74 10.67
CA PHE A 20 -2.17 5.88 9.72
C PHE A 20 -2.31 7.33 9.28
N ILE A 21 -2.23 7.58 7.98
CA ILE A 21 -2.40 8.91 7.39
C ILE A 21 -3.76 8.95 6.72
N LEU A 22 -4.67 9.71 7.30
CA LEU A 22 -6.06 9.80 6.87
C LEU A 22 -6.37 11.17 6.26
N GLY A 23 -7.37 11.23 5.41
CA GLY A 23 -7.92 12.47 4.89
C GLY A 23 -8.84 13.18 5.90
N ASP A 24 -9.80 13.95 5.36
CA ASP A 24 -10.74 14.76 6.13
C ASP A 24 -11.56 13.90 7.12
N PRO A 25 -11.69 14.34 8.39
CA PRO A 25 -12.51 13.66 9.39
C PRO A 25 -13.99 13.48 8.99
N ALA A 26 -14.52 14.30 8.08
CA ALA A 26 -15.88 14.13 7.56
C ALA A 26 -16.07 12.79 6.82
N TRP A 27 -14.99 12.23 6.25
CA TRP A 27 -14.99 10.94 5.55
C TRP A 27 -14.34 9.83 6.37
N PHE A 28 -13.38 10.19 7.24
CA PHE A 28 -12.62 9.27 8.08
C PHE A 28 -12.79 9.67 9.55
N GLY A 29 -14.03 9.51 10.06
CA GLY A 29 -14.43 9.89 11.42
C GLY A 29 -13.89 8.96 12.51
N ASP A 30 -14.45 9.12 13.72
CA ASP A 30 -13.98 8.42 14.93
C ASP A 30 -14.11 6.89 14.82
N GLU A 31 -15.17 6.39 14.16
CA GLU A 31 -15.35 4.95 13.95
C GLU A 31 -14.18 4.33 13.15
N VAL A 32 -13.72 5.02 12.10
CA VAL A 32 -12.56 4.57 11.32
C VAL A 32 -11.30 4.62 12.16
N VAL A 33 -11.11 5.71 12.90
CA VAL A 33 -9.95 5.89 13.80
C VAL A 33 -9.91 4.79 14.86
N ASP A 34 -11.03 4.49 15.50
CA ASP A 34 -11.09 3.48 16.56
C ASP A 34 -10.86 2.06 16.00
N SER A 35 -11.40 1.77 14.80
CA SER A 35 -11.13 0.51 14.10
C SER A 35 -9.65 0.33 13.75
N LEU A 36 -8.96 1.39 13.30
CA LEU A 36 -7.53 1.35 12.98
C LEU A 36 -6.65 1.22 14.25
N LYS A 37 -7.05 1.87 15.35
CA LYS A 37 -6.38 1.68 16.65
C LYS A 37 -6.52 0.26 17.18
N GLN A 38 -7.72 -0.34 17.02
CA GLN A 38 -7.94 -1.73 17.39
C GLN A 38 -7.05 -2.66 16.57
N LEU A 39 -7.00 -2.48 15.24
CA LEU A 39 -6.12 -3.25 14.36
C LEU A 39 -4.65 -3.19 14.81
N ALA A 40 -4.13 -2.00 15.10
CA ALA A 40 -2.76 -1.87 15.60
C ALA A 40 -2.56 -2.59 16.94
N THR A 41 -3.55 -2.50 17.86
CA THR A 41 -3.53 -3.19 19.15
C THR A 41 -3.51 -4.70 18.96
N ASP A 42 -4.30 -5.24 18.06
CA ASP A 42 -4.38 -6.67 17.76
C ASP A 42 -3.06 -7.22 17.19
N LEU A 43 -2.30 -6.36 16.51
CA LEU A 43 -0.96 -6.64 16.00
C LEU A 43 0.16 -6.34 17.01
N GLY A 44 -0.19 -5.92 18.23
CA GLY A 44 0.79 -5.59 19.28
C GLY A 44 1.53 -4.26 19.07
N ALA A 45 1.06 -3.42 18.15
CA ALA A 45 1.69 -2.16 17.78
C ALA A 45 0.97 -0.93 18.38
N LYS A 46 1.71 0.18 18.50
CA LYS A 46 1.13 1.49 18.79
C LYS A 46 0.47 2.08 17.54
N ALA A 47 -0.76 2.57 17.65
CA ALA A 47 -1.40 3.36 16.59
C ALA A 47 -1.06 4.85 16.70
N SER A 48 -0.62 5.46 15.62
CA SER A 48 -0.50 6.92 15.49
C SER A 48 -1.36 7.40 14.32
N ILE A 49 -2.23 8.38 14.58
CA ILE A 49 -3.17 8.90 13.58
C ILE A 49 -2.72 10.28 13.13
N TYR A 50 -2.50 10.43 11.84
CA TYR A 50 -2.13 11.68 11.18
C TYR A 50 -3.19 12.10 10.16
N ARG A 51 -3.22 13.37 9.79
CA ARG A 51 -4.21 13.91 8.85
C ARG A 51 -3.54 14.67 7.71
N GLN A 52 -3.88 14.28 6.50
CA GLN A 52 -3.63 15.08 5.30
C GLN A 52 -4.93 15.78 4.91
N LEU A 53 -5.13 17.02 5.36
CA LEU A 53 -6.36 17.77 5.07
C LEU A 53 -6.36 18.36 3.65
N ASN A 54 -5.17 18.67 3.12
CA ASN A 54 -4.99 19.14 1.74
C ASN A 54 -4.28 18.04 0.95
N PRO A 55 -4.89 17.45 -0.08
CA PRO A 55 -4.32 16.37 -0.88
C PRO A 55 -3.26 16.91 -1.84
N LEU A 56 -2.06 17.19 -1.32
CA LEU A 56 -0.94 17.75 -2.06
C LEU A 56 0.04 16.69 -2.60
N GLY A 57 -0.37 15.43 -2.63
CA GLY A 57 0.39 14.31 -3.16
C GLY A 57 0.92 13.34 -2.11
N THR A 58 1.52 12.24 -2.58
CA THR A 58 1.96 11.11 -1.75
C THR A 58 3.14 11.46 -0.84
N GLY A 59 4.10 12.24 -1.32
CA GLY A 59 5.22 12.74 -0.51
C GLY A 59 4.74 13.65 0.61
N HIS A 60 3.77 14.53 0.33
CA HIS A 60 3.16 15.38 1.36
C HIS A 60 2.37 14.54 2.40
N ALA A 61 1.66 13.49 1.96
CA ALA A 61 0.96 12.59 2.88
C ALA A 61 1.94 11.98 3.89
N ILE A 62 3.05 11.41 3.42
CA ILE A 62 4.11 10.83 4.26
C ILE A 62 4.65 11.87 5.24
N MET A 63 4.88 13.10 4.81
CA MET A 63 5.37 14.19 5.66
C MET A 63 4.36 14.68 6.70
N CYS A 64 3.06 14.40 6.55
CA CYS A 64 2.09 14.59 7.65
C CYS A 64 2.43 13.70 8.86
N ALA A 65 3.04 12.55 8.64
CA ALA A 65 3.49 11.61 9.69
C ALA A 65 4.96 11.76 10.05
N LYS A 66 5.59 12.91 9.80
CA LYS A 66 7.05 13.13 9.98
C LYS A 66 7.59 12.80 11.38
N GLN A 67 6.75 12.77 12.40
CA GLN A 67 7.14 12.43 13.78
C GLN A 67 7.40 10.92 13.95
N SER A 68 6.75 10.07 13.13
CA SER A 68 6.93 8.61 13.12
C SER A 68 7.99 8.16 12.10
N LEU A 69 8.59 9.06 11.33
CA LEU A 69 9.59 8.69 10.31
C LEU A 69 10.99 8.62 10.91
N SER A 70 11.34 7.43 11.47
CA SER A 70 12.68 7.12 11.99
C SER A 70 12.91 5.61 12.00
N GLY A 71 14.14 5.18 11.68
CA GLY A 71 14.54 3.77 11.63
C GLY A 71 13.90 2.99 10.47
N PRO A 72 13.89 1.64 10.56
CA PRO A 72 13.30 0.81 9.53
C PRO A 72 11.79 1.03 9.42
N ALA A 73 11.28 1.14 8.20
CA ALA A 73 9.85 1.34 8.00
C ALA A 73 9.36 0.76 6.66
N VAL A 74 8.12 0.26 6.66
CA VAL A 74 7.36 -0.03 5.45
C VAL A 74 6.33 1.07 5.25
N ILE A 75 6.28 1.61 4.04
CA ILE A 75 5.22 2.53 3.59
C ILE A 75 4.34 1.78 2.61
N ALA A 76 3.03 1.79 2.82
CA ALA A 76 2.07 1.14 1.94
C ALA A 76 0.87 2.05 1.66
N TYR A 77 0.40 2.04 0.41
CA TYR A 77 -0.82 2.74 0.00
C TYR A 77 -2.04 1.86 0.25
N ALA A 78 -3.09 2.46 0.81
CA ALA A 78 -4.28 1.74 1.29
C ALA A 78 -5.19 1.17 0.17
N ASP A 79 -4.94 1.55 -1.07
CA ASP A 79 -5.64 1.09 -2.27
C ASP A 79 -4.95 -0.10 -2.97
N THR A 80 -4.07 -0.77 -2.26
CA THR A 80 -3.31 -1.93 -2.72
C THR A 80 -3.61 -3.14 -1.83
N LEU A 81 -3.82 -4.32 -2.44
CA LEU A 81 -3.82 -5.61 -1.78
C LEU A 81 -2.80 -6.52 -2.46
N ILE A 82 -2.17 -7.38 -1.70
CA ILE A 82 -1.14 -8.29 -2.20
C ILE A 82 -1.36 -9.72 -1.73
N ARG A 83 -0.79 -10.67 -2.47
CA ARG A 83 -0.40 -11.99 -1.98
C ARG A 83 1.07 -12.16 -2.29
N ALA A 84 1.83 -12.52 -1.31
CA ALA A 84 3.27 -12.67 -1.43
C ALA A 84 3.78 -13.69 -0.43
N ASP A 85 4.85 -14.36 -0.80
CA ASP A 85 5.68 -15.16 0.07
C ASP A 85 7.12 -14.70 -0.22
N PHE A 86 7.61 -13.74 0.56
CA PHE A 86 8.94 -13.19 0.35
C PHE A 86 9.67 -12.91 1.67
N ASP A 87 10.97 -13.08 1.62
CA ASP A 87 11.87 -12.57 2.66
C ASP A 87 12.28 -11.13 2.34
N LEU A 88 12.14 -10.25 3.32
CA LEU A 88 12.62 -8.87 3.19
C LEU A 88 14.16 -8.86 3.20
N ASP A 89 14.79 -8.33 2.16
CA ASP A 89 16.22 -8.05 2.14
C ASP A 89 16.55 -6.87 3.08
N LYS A 90 16.81 -7.18 4.35
CA LYS A 90 17.12 -6.20 5.41
C LYS A 90 18.49 -5.54 5.22
N GLU A 91 19.34 -6.08 4.36
CA GLU A 91 20.65 -5.48 4.04
C GLU A 91 20.55 -4.41 2.95
N ALA A 92 19.46 -4.41 2.16
CA ALA A 92 19.22 -3.34 1.20
C ALA A 92 18.92 -2.01 1.92
N ASP A 93 19.41 -0.91 1.38
CA ASP A 93 19.06 0.43 1.88
C ASP A 93 17.55 0.69 1.74
N SER A 94 16.98 0.25 0.63
CA SER A 94 15.54 0.35 0.35
C SER A 94 15.08 -0.72 -0.63
N VAL A 95 13.81 -1.15 -0.50
CA VAL A 95 13.16 -2.07 -1.42
C VAL A 95 11.86 -1.44 -1.92
N ILE A 96 11.63 -1.50 -3.23
CA ILE A 96 10.35 -1.11 -3.85
C ILE A 96 9.72 -2.37 -4.42
N TRP A 97 8.50 -2.70 -4.00
CA TRP A 97 7.79 -3.84 -4.59
C TRP A 97 7.20 -3.48 -5.94
N THR A 98 7.37 -4.40 -6.87
CA THR A 98 6.95 -4.24 -8.26
C THR A 98 6.21 -5.46 -8.76
N LYS A 99 5.38 -5.24 -9.78
CA LYS A 99 4.68 -6.30 -10.52
C LYS A 99 4.76 -6.02 -12.02
N LYS A 100 4.97 -7.06 -12.82
CA LYS A 100 4.83 -6.93 -14.27
C LYS A 100 3.38 -6.72 -14.66
N VAL A 101 3.14 -5.69 -15.46
CA VAL A 101 1.81 -5.30 -15.93
C VAL A 101 1.76 -5.16 -17.45
N ALA A 102 0.56 -5.30 -18.01
CA ALA A 102 0.35 -5.13 -19.45
C ALA A 102 0.25 -3.64 -19.86
N ASN A 103 -0.18 -2.76 -18.94
CA ASN A 103 -0.41 -1.34 -19.18
C ASN A 103 0.46 -0.49 -18.26
N PRO A 104 1.79 -0.44 -18.47
CA PRO A 104 2.72 0.24 -17.56
C PRO A 104 2.54 1.76 -17.51
N GLU A 105 1.95 2.36 -18.54
CA GLU A 105 1.68 3.81 -18.64
C GLU A 105 0.70 4.33 -17.57
N ALA A 106 -0.04 3.44 -16.92
CA ALA A 106 -0.95 3.80 -15.83
C ALA A 106 -0.26 4.00 -14.47
N TYR A 107 0.99 3.55 -14.34
CA TYR A 107 1.70 3.43 -13.06
C TYR A 107 3.09 4.08 -13.10
N GLY A 108 3.69 4.23 -11.93
CA GLY A 108 5.13 4.41 -11.84
C GLY A 108 5.85 3.12 -12.23
N VAL A 109 6.90 3.21 -13.04
CA VAL A 109 7.68 2.05 -13.48
C VAL A 109 9.14 2.21 -13.17
N VAL A 110 9.86 1.08 -13.07
CA VAL A 110 11.29 1.08 -12.75
C VAL A 110 12.10 0.33 -13.82
N ASN A 111 13.28 0.84 -14.14
CA ASN A 111 14.34 0.11 -14.84
C ASN A 111 15.33 -0.47 -13.85
N LEU A 112 15.87 -1.64 -14.18
CA LEU A 112 16.82 -2.39 -13.34
C LEU A 112 18.14 -2.59 -14.08
N ASN A 113 19.24 -2.65 -13.31
CA ASN A 113 20.51 -3.14 -13.78
C ASN A 113 20.60 -4.68 -13.65
N GLU A 114 21.74 -5.24 -14.02
CA GLU A 114 22.02 -6.68 -13.95
C GLU A 114 22.02 -7.24 -12.51
N ASN A 115 22.18 -6.38 -11.51
CA ASN A 115 22.15 -6.73 -10.08
C ASN A 115 20.73 -6.59 -9.46
N HIS A 116 19.69 -6.38 -10.26
CA HIS A 116 18.33 -6.09 -9.82
C HIS A 116 18.19 -4.82 -8.97
N GLU A 117 19.12 -3.86 -9.15
CA GLU A 117 19.03 -2.55 -8.52
C GLU A 117 18.28 -1.59 -9.44
N ILE A 118 17.47 -0.73 -8.85
CA ILE A 118 16.69 0.28 -9.58
C ILE A 118 17.63 1.39 -10.06
N THR A 119 17.68 1.58 -11.37
CA THR A 119 18.47 2.64 -12.02
C THR A 119 17.65 3.84 -12.41
N GLU A 120 16.34 3.66 -12.60
CA GLU A 120 15.43 4.71 -13.01
C GLU A 120 14.04 4.44 -12.46
N LEU A 121 13.33 5.50 -12.10
CA LEU A 121 11.93 5.49 -11.66
C LEU A 121 11.17 6.56 -12.46
N VAL A 122 10.18 6.18 -13.23
CA VAL A 122 9.40 7.09 -14.09
C VAL A 122 7.92 6.98 -13.74
N GLU A 123 7.30 8.10 -13.37
CA GLU A 123 5.87 8.18 -13.08
C GLU A 123 5.08 8.30 -14.37
N LYS A 124 4.13 7.37 -14.59
CA LYS A 124 3.19 7.36 -15.72
C LYS A 124 3.85 7.74 -17.06
N PRO A 125 4.79 6.91 -17.54
CA PRO A 125 5.56 7.22 -18.74
C PRO A 125 4.65 7.34 -19.96
N THR A 126 4.92 8.34 -20.81
CA THR A 126 4.21 8.54 -22.10
C THR A 126 4.76 7.64 -23.20
N GLU A 127 5.96 7.11 -23.02
CA GLU A 127 6.60 6.13 -23.90
C GLU A 127 6.96 4.91 -23.07
N PHE A 128 7.07 3.74 -23.71
CA PHE A 128 7.43 2.52 -22.99
C PHE A 128 8.83 2.64 -22.37
N VAL A 129 8.91 2.49 -21.05
CA VAL A 129 10.15 2.48 -20.27
C VAL A 129 10.43 1.06 -19.75
N SER A 130 9.44 0.47 -19.06
CA SER A 130 9.53 -0.84 -18.43
C SER A 130 8.13 -1.40 -18.18
N ASP A 131 8.01 -2.72 -18.05
CA ASP A 131 6.78 -3.40 -17.62
C ASP A 131 6.71 -3.61 -16.09
N GLN A 132 7.74 -3.18 -15.35
CA GLN A 132 7.83 -3.30 -13.89
C GLN A 132 7.13 -2.13 -13.19
N ALA A 133 5.85 -2.28 -12.90
CA ALA A 133 5.07 -1.27 -12.21
C ALA A 133 5.31 -1.29 -10.69
N VAL A 134 5.46 -0.12 -10.09
CA VAL A 134 5.51 0.07 -8.64
C VAL A 134 4.11 -0.14 -8.05
N ILE A 135 4.00 -0.97 -7.04
CA ILE A 135 2.70 -1.36 -6.46
C ILE A 135 2.31 -0.57 -5.20
N GLY A 136 3.06 0.48 -4.87
CA GLY A 136 2.75 1.33 -3.72
C GLY A 136 3.18 0.76 -2.38
N ILE A 137 4.12 -0.18 -2.35
CA ILE A 137 4.74 -0.72 -1.12
C ILE A 137 6.24 -0.50 -1.20
N TYR A 138 6.81 0.05 -0.12
CA TYR A 138 8.20 0.47 -0.04
C TYR A 138 8.77 0.11 1.33
N TYR A 139 9.98 -0.41 1.37
CA TYR A 139 10.77 -0.56 2.59
C TYR A 139 11.96 0.40 2.57
N PHE A 140 12.23 0.99 3.72
CA PHE A 140 13.42 1.82 3.96
C PHE A 140 14.12 1.31 5.21
N LYS A 141 15.41 1.02 5.12
CA LYS A 141 16.26 0.63 6.26
C LYS A 141 16.36 1.78 7.28
N ASP A 142 16.36 3.01 6.79
CA ASP A 142 16.18 4.22 7.61
C ASP A 142 15.29 5.23 6.86
N VAL A 143 14.02 5.28 7.25
CA VAL A 143 13.05 6.20 6.63
C VAL A 143 13.33 7.69 6.93
N ALA A 144 14.22 8.00 7.89
CA ALA A 144 14.64 9.37 8.14
C ALA A 144 15.38 9.97 6.94
N VAL A 145 16.04 9.14 6.12
CA VAL A 145 16.66 9.60 4.87
C VAL A 145 15.60 10.09 3.89
N LEU A 146 14.55 9.30 3.66
CA LEU A 146 13.40 9.71 2.83
C LEU A 146 12.74 10.99 3.37
N LYS A 147 12.52 11.06 4.70
CA LYS A 147 11.97 12.26 5.33
C LYS A 147 12.75 13.53 4.99
N ASN A 148 14.07 13.47 5.05
CA ASN A 148 14.94 14.60 4.74
C ASN A 148 14.82 15.03 3.26
N GLU A 149 14.78 14.04 2.35
CA GLU A 149 14.63 14.32 0.92
C GLU A 149 13.24 14.85 0.57
N LEU A 150 12.18 14.33 1.20
CA LEU A 150 10.82 14.86 1.03
C LEU A 150 10.67 16.27 1.63
N GLN A 151 11.35 16.56 2.76
CA GLN A 151 11.38 17.92 3.29
C GLN A 151 12.04 18.88 2.30
N TYR A 152 13.17 18.46 1.68
CA TYR A 152 13.80 19.25 0.63
C TYR A 152 12.89 19.48 -0.58
N VAL A 153 12.16 18.45 -1.02
CA VAL A 153 11.20 18.55 -2.13
C VAL A 153 10.12 19.60 -1.84
N ILE A 154 9.57 19.59 -0.61
CA ILE A 154 8.56 20.56 -0.18
C ILE A 154 9.14 21.97 -0.05
N ASP A 155 10.28 22.12 0.62
CA ASP A 155 10.91 23.42 0.87
C ASP A 155 11.34 24.13 -0.41
N ASN A 156 11.69 23.37 -1.45
CA ASN A 156 12.06 23.87 -2.77
C ASN A 156 10.91 23.88 -3.78
N ASN A 157 9.68 23.57 -3.34
CA ASN A 157 8.48 23.55 -4.16
C ASN A 157 8.64 22.72 -5.45
N ILE A 158 9.26 21.52 -5.32
CA ILE A 158 9.43 20.59 -6.44
C ILE A 158 8.11 19.85 -6.61
N ILE A 159 7.35 20.23 -7.63
CA ILE A 159 6.00 19.71 -7.92
C ILE A 159 6.01 19.00 -9.27
N ASN A 160 5.58 17.74 -9.30
CA ASN A 160 5.42 16.95 -10.51
C ASN A 160 3.96 16.50 -10.65
N GLY A 161 3.35 16.78 -11.81
CA GLY A 161 1.93 16.49 -12.04
C GLY A 161 0.97 17.26 -11.10
N GLY A 162 1.42 18.39 -10.51
CA GLY A 162 0.64 19.16 -9.56
C GLY A 162 0.77 18.73 -8.10
N GLU A 163 1.64 17.76 -7.80
CA GLU A 163 1.76 17.12 -6.49
C GLU A 163 3.20 16.98 -6.02
N TYR A 164 3.41 16.91 -4.69
CA TYR A 164 4.66 16.45 -4.09
C TYR A 164 4.66 14.93 -4.02
N GLN A 165 5.43 14.28 -4.87
CA GLN A 165 5.42 12.83 -5.00
C GLN A 165 6.51 12.17 -4.17
N ILE A 166 6.26 10.94 -3.66
CA ILE A 166 7.28 10.13 -3.01
C ILE A 166 8.46 9.87 -3.97
N ASN A 167 8.14 9.69 -5.26
CA ASN A 167 9.11 9.39 -6.30
C ASN A 167 10.20 10.46 -6.41
N ASP A 168 9.88 11.74 -6.13
CA ASP A 168 10.88 12.82 -6.14
C ASP A 168 11.87 12.69 -4.98
N GLY A 169 11.39 12.29 -3.79
CA GLY A 169 12.25 11.95 -2.66
C GLY A 169 13.15 10.75 -2.95
N ILE A 170 12.59 9.67 -3.54
CA ILE A 170 13.33 8.46 -3.92
C ILE A 170 14.41 8.77 -4.95
N LYS A 171 14.10 9.53 -6.01
CA LYS A 171 15.09 9.96 -7.01
C LYS A 171 16.25 10.73 -6.39
N ARG A 172 15.97 11.57 -5.40
CA ARG A 172 17.02 12.30 -4.68
C ARG A 172 17.87 11.37 -3.81
N MET A 173 17.25 10.40 -3.12
CA MET A 173 17.99 9.36 -2.39
C MET A 173 18.92 8.60 -3.33
N MET A 174 18.44 8.15 -4.51
CA MET A 174 19.27 7.48 -5.53
C MET A 174 20.41 8.37 -6.01
N ALA A 175 20.16 9.64 -6.28
CA ALA A 175 21.18 10.62 -6.69
C ALA A 175 22.26 10.84 -5.59
N ASN A 176 21.89 10.63 -4.31
CA ASN A 176 22.79 10.70 -3.17
C ASN A 176 23.51 9.37 -2.84
N GLY A 177 23.32 8.34 -3.69
CA GLY A 177 24.03 7.08 -3.61
C GLY A 177 23.32 5.97 -2.84
N ASN A 178 22.05 6.16 -2.42
CA ASN A 178 21.26 5.08 -1.82
C ASN A 178 20.90 4.05 -2.89
N VAL A 179 21.02 2.77 -2.55
CA VAL A 179 20.72 1.65 -3.43
C VAL A 179 19.29 1.18 -3.18
N PHE A 180 18.52 1.13 -4.25
CA PHE A 180 17.16 0.60 -4.24
C PHE A 180 17.12 -0.73 -4.97
N LYS A 181 16.57 -1.76 -4.32
CA LYS A 181 16.27 -3.06 -4.93
C LYS A 181 14.80 -3.24 -5.19
N THR A 182 14.44 -4.20 -6.04
CA THR A 182 13.05 -4.59 -6.22
C THR A 182 12.69 -5.80 -5.39
N GLY A 183 11.50 -5.75 -4.76
CA GLY A 183 10.78 -6.93 -4.30
C GLY A 183 9.71 -7.31 -5.33
N THR A 184 9.29 -8.57 -5.33
CA THR A 184 8.21 -9.07 -6.18
C THR A 184 7.08 -9.62 -5.32
N VAL A 185 5.86 -9.63 -5.88
CA VAL A 185 4.69 -10.23 -5.24
C VAL A 185 4.04 -11.26 -6.18
N ASP A 186 3.44 -12.32 -5.62
CA ASP A 186 2.73 -13.32 -6.43
C ASP A 186 1.49 -12.71 -7.07
N GLU A 187 0.73 -11.93 -6.29
CA GLU A 187 -0.46 -11.24 -6.74
C GLU A 187 -0.48 -9.80 -6.26
N TRP A 188 -0.81 -8.91 -7.17
CA TRP A 188 -1.14 -7.53 -6.88
C TRP A 188 -2.57 -7.25 -7.33
N MET A 189 -3.33 -6.62 -6.45
CA MET A 189 -4.74 -6.28 -6.65
C MET A 189 -4.91 -4.80 -6.33
N ASP A 190 -5.05 -4.01 -7.39
CA ASP A 190 -5.26 -2.57 -7.33
C ASP A 190 -6.72 -2.26 -6.94
N CYS A 191 -6.93 -1.24 -6.12
CA CYS A 191 -8.23 -0.70 -5.72
C CYS A 191 -8.36 0.81 -6.02
N GLY A 192 -7.49 1.37 -6.86
CA GLY A 192 -7.40 2.81 -7.13
C GLY A 192 -8.57 3.39 -7.94
N ASN A 193 -9.40 2.54 -8.58
CA ASN A 193 -10.61 2.97 -9.28
C ASN A 193 -11.71 1.91 -9.22
N LYS A 194 -12.94 2.26 -9.66
CA LYS A 194 -14.13 1.39 -9.53
C LYS A 194 -14.00 0.07 -10.29
N GLU A 195 -13.49 0.13 -11.51
CA GLU A 195 -13.39 -1.03 -12.41
C GLU A 195 -12.43 -2.06 -11.83
N VAL A 196 -11.24 -1.64 -11.44
CA VAL A 196 -10.23 -2.55 -10.85
C VAL A 196 -10.65 -3.03 -9.46
N THR A 197 -11.38 -2.23 -8.67
CA THR A 197 -11.89 -2.64 -7.36
C THR A 197 -12.89 -3.80 -7.48
N ILE A 198 -13.75 -3.81 -8.50
CA ILE A 198 -14.69 -4.92 -8.75
C ILE A 198 -13.92 -6.20 -9.07
N GLU A 199 -12.92 -6.11 -9.93
CA GLU A 199 -12.08 -7.26 -10.29
C GLU A 199 -11.25 -7.75 -9.09
N THR A 200 -10.70 -6.83 -8.30
CA THR A 200 -10.00 -7.14 -7.04
C THR A 200 -10.92 -7.88 -6.07
N ASN A 201 -12.16 -7.39 -5.87
CA ASN A 201 -13.13 -8.06 -5.01
C ASN A 201 -13.43 -9.49 -5.51
N ARG A 202 -13.63 -9.68 -6.82
CA ARG A 202 -13.85 -10.99 -7.41
C ARG A 202 -12.68 -11.94 -7.16
N ARG A 203 -11.45 -11.47 -7.34
CA ARG A 203 -10.23 -12.28 -7.11
C ARG A 203 -10.06 -12.60 -5.63
N MET A 204 -10.27 -11.62 -4.74
CA MET A 204 -10.19 -11.83 -3.30
C MET A 204 -11.17 -12.89 -2.82
N LEU A 205 -12.44 -12.84 -3.23
CA LEU A 205 -13.44 -13.86 -2.88
C LEU A 205 -13.01 -15.26 -3.36
N GLY A 206 -12.40 -15.36 -4.54
CA GLY A 206 -11.83 -16.62 -5.04
C GLY A 206 -10.73 -17.16 -4.13
N PHE A 207 -9.79 -16.32 -3.72
CA PHE A 207 -8.70 -16.71 -2.83
C PHE A 207 -9.19 -17.12 -1.44
N LEU A 208 -10.19 -16.41 -0.89
CA LEU A 208 -10.78 -16.74 0.40
C LEU A 208 -11.46 -18.12 0.38
N ILE A 209 -12.13 -18.49 -0.73
CA ILE A 209 -12.67 -19.84 -0.93
C ILE A 209 -11.55 -20.88 -1.00
N GLU A 210 -10.48 -20.61 -1.75
CA GLU A 210 -9.33 -21.52 -1.83
C GLU A 210 -8.69 -21.75 -0.45
N SER A 211 -8.65 -20.72 0.38
CA SER A 211 -8.17 -20.75 1.77
C SER A 211 -9.18 -21.41 2.73
N LYS A 212 -10.38 -21.78 2.25
CA LYS A 212 -11.49 -22.36 3.03
C LYS A 212 -11.97 -21.42 4.15
N GLU A 213 -11.95 -20.13 3.93
CA GLU A 213 -12.56 -19.15 4.82
C GLU A 213 -14.08 -19.18 4.68
N ASP A 214 -14.80 -19.10 5.80
CA ASP A 214 -16.26 -19.04 5.82
C ASP A 214 -16.75 -17.67 5.34
N LEU A 215 -17.25 -17.60 4.12
CA LEU A 215 -17.70 -16.35 3.49
C LEU A 215 -19.19 -16.07 3.73
N ILE A 216 -19.95 -17.05 4.18
CA ILE A 216 -21.38 -16.94 4.38
C ILE A 216 -21.70 -17.29 5.83
N SER A 217 -22.21 -16.30 6.58
CA SER A 217 -22.57 -16.50 7.99
C SER A 217 -23.73 -17.51 8.13
N ASP A 218 -23.62 -18.38 9.13
CA ASP A 218 -24.69 -19.33 9.50
C ASP A 218 -25.96 -18.62 10.04
N THR A 219 -25.87 -17.33 10.38
CA THR A 219 -26.97 -16.53 10.93
C THR A 219 -27.85 -15.87 9.87
N ILE A 220 -27.55 -16.05 8.59
CA ILE A 220 -28.34 -15.47 7.49
C ILE A 220 -29.75 -16.04 7.44
N LYS A 221 -30.71 -15.20 7.06
CA LYS A 221 -32.08 -15.61 6.73
C LYS A 221 -32.28 -15.46 5.23
N SER A 222 -32.69 -16.54 4.57
CA SER A 222 -32.96 -16.51 3.12
C SER A 222 -34.37 -17.01 2.83
N THR A 223 -35.11 -16.24 2.02
CA THR A 223 -36.46 -16.60 1.56
C THR A 223 -36.51 -16.41 0.05
N ASN A 224 -36.73 -17.49 -0.68
CA ASN A 224 -36.83 -17.50 -2.15
C ASN A 224 -35.62 -16.88 -2.88
N SER A 225 -34.45 -16.85 -2.25
CA SER A 225 -33.23 -16.27 -2.82
C SER A 225 -32.26 -17.36 -3.24
N LYS A 226 -31.55 -17.12 -4.34
CA LYS A 226 -30.45 -18.00 -4.80
C LYS A 226 -29.13 -17.31 -4.52
N ILE A 227 -28.28 -17.95 -3.73
CA ILE A 227 -26.90 -17.52 -3.50
C ILE A 227 -26.03 -18.12 -4.59
N ILE A 228 -25.23 -17.30 -5.25
CA ILE A 228 -24.26 -17.71 -6.28
C ILE A 228 -22.87 -17.31 -5.78
N GLU A 229 -22.05 -18.30 -5.49
CA GLU A 229 -20.67 -18.10 -5.04
C GLU A 229 -19.73 -17.76 -6.23
N PRO A 230 -18.63 -17.04 -5.96
CA PRO A 230 -18.15 -16.55 -4.68
C PRO A 230 -18.88 -15.28 -4.22
N CYS A 231 -19.32 -15.23 -2.99
CA CYS A 231 -19.89 -14.02 -2.36
C CYS A 231 -19.63 -14.02 -0.85
N PHE A 232 -19.57 -12.83 -0.26
CA PHE A 232 -19.52 -12.66 1.18
C PHE A 232 -20.88 -12.19 1.69
N ILE A 233 -21.39 -12.86 2.72
CA ILE A 233 -22.66 -12.51 3.38
C ILE A 233 -22.42 -12.53 4.89
N GLY A 234 -22.34 -11.33 5.48
CA GLY A 234 -22.08 -11.16 6.90
C GLY A 234 -23.25 -11.53 7.80
N GLU A 235 -23.03 -11.43 9.11
CA GLU A 235 -24.02 -11.75 10.13
C GLU A 235 -25.25 -10.83 10.05
N GLY A 236 -26.40 -11.40 10.41
CA GLY A 236 -27.67 -10.66 10.51
C GLY A 236 -28.29 -10.28 9.18
N VAL A 237 -27.71 -10.66 8.05
CA VAL A 237 -28.25 -10.39 6.71
C VAL A 237 -29.52 -11.18 6.46
N THR A 238 -30.55 -10.51 5.91
CA THR A 238 -31.78 -11.14 5.43
C THR A 238 -31.87 -10.98 3.92
N LEU A 239 -31.92 -12.10 3.20
CA LEU A 239 -32.08 -12.14 1.74
C LEU A 239 -33.54 -12.38 1.40
N ILE A 240 -34.14 -11.46 0.64
CA ILE A 240 -35.53 -11.51 0.18
C ILE A 240 -35.55 -11.32 -1.34
N ASN A 241 -36.16 -12.23 -2.07
CA ASN A 241 -36.40 -12.10 -3.51
C ASN A 241 -37.74 -11.46 -3.79
#